data_67f7a848db7ad8a31ec27971fe396245
#
_entry.id   67f7a848db7ad8a31ec27971fe396245
#
_cell.length_a   1.000
_cell.length_b   1.000
_cell.length_c   1.000
_cell.angle_alpha   90.00
_cell.angle_beta   90.00
_cell.angle_gamma   90.00
#
_symmetry.space_group_name_H-M   'P 1'
#
loop_
_entity.id
_entity.type
_entity.pdbx_description
1 polymer ?
#
loop_
_entity_poly.entity_id
_entity_poly.type
_entity_poly.pdbx_seq_one_letter_code
_entity_poly.pdbx_strand_id
1 'polypeptide(L)'
;KTALEDAQIILLLITPRFMASGYIDKIELAHAMERHKAGTARVIPIILKPVDMQGTFLSNLQALPKDAKPVTQWDDLDEAFINVVNGIRRVVDSLTKDSLTTSSTSE
;
A
#
# COMPACT_ATOMS: atom_id res chain seq x y z
N LYS A 1 -3.25 -13.80 16.30
CA LYS A 1 -2.72 -12.52 15.82
C LYS A 1 -2.30 -12.65 14.38
N THR A 2 -2.77 -11.76 13.54
CA THR A 2 -2.49 -11.83 12.11
C THR A 2 -1.26 -11.00 11.77
N ALA A 3 -0.66 -11.30 10.61
CA ALA A 3 0.45 -10.50 10.11
C ALA A 3 0.05 -9.04 9.90
N LEU A 4 -1.22 -8.79 9.56
CA LEU A 4 -1.71 -7.43 9.35
C LEU A 4 -1.70 -6.60 10.63
N GLU A 5 -1.89 -7.23 11.77
CA GLU A 5 -1.90 -6.50 13.04
C GLU A 5 -0.51 -5.99 13.41
N ASP A 6 0.53 -6.70 12.99
CA ASP A 6 1.91 -6.35 13.35
C ASP A 6 2.66 -5.62 12.26
N ALA A 7 2.20 -5.70 11.02
CA ALA A 7 2.92 -5.15 9.90
C ALA A 7 2.93 -3.63 9.94
N GLN A 8 4.06 -3.03 9.58
CA GLN A 8 4.18 -1.58 9.40
C GLN A 8 3.85 -1.17 7.98
N ILE A 9 4.05 -2.06 7.03
CA ILE A 9 3.71 -1.83 5.63
C ILE A 9 2.83 -2.98 5.19
N ILE A 10 1.68 -2.65 4.64
CA ILE A 10 0.71 -3.61 4.17
C ILE A 10 0.51 -3.37 2.67
N LEU A 11 0.91 -4.35 1.87
CA LEU A 11 0.76 -4.27 0.42
C LEU A 11 -0.52 -5.00 0.01
N LEU A 12 -1.36 -4.31 -0.74
CA LEU A 12 -2.60 -4.90 -1.26
C LEU A 12 -2.47 -5.03 -2.78
N LEU A 13 -2.47 -6.24 -3.28
CA LEU A 13 -2.40 -6.48 -4.72
C LEU A 13 -3.82 -6.38 -5.29
N ILE A 14 -4.10 -5.30 -5.96
CA ILE A 14 -5.45 -4.96 -6.38
C ILE A 14 -5.75 -5.47 -7.78
N THR A 15 -6.77 -6.30 -7.87
CA THR A 15 -7.34 -6.78 -9.12
C THR A 15 -8.86 -6.74 -8.99
N PRO A 16 -9.61 -6.84 -10.11
CA PRO A 16 -11.06 -6.94 -9.98
C PRO A 16 -11.48 -8.12 -9.11
N ARG A 17 -10.76 -9.23 -9.22
CA ARG A 17 -11.04 -10.41 -8.40
C ARG A 17 -10.84 -10.13 -6.91
N PHE A 18 -9.77 -9.43 -6.58
CA PHE A 18 -9.51 -9.05 -5.19
C PHE A 18 -10.67 -8.22 -4.64
N MET A 19 -11.13 -7.24 -5.43
CA MET A 19 -12.19 -6.34 -4.99
C MET A 19 -13.53 -7.08 -4.82
N ALA A 20 -13.76 -8.11 -5.62
CA ALA A 20 -15.03 -8.84 -5.60
C ALA A 20 -15.02 -10.01 -4.61
N SER A 21 -13.86 -10.52 -4.23
CA SER A 21 -13.81 -11.83 -3.56
C SER A 21 -13.80 -11.65 -2.05
N GLY A 22 -13.54 -11.29 -1.26
CA GLY A 22 -13.45 -11.34 0.18
C GLY A 22 -12.17 -12.04 0.65
N TYR A 23 -11.12 -11.96 -0.16
CA TYR A 23 -9.84 -12.53 0.24
C TYR A 23 -9.32 -11.94 1.54
N ILE A 24 -9.64 -10.70 1.80
CA ILE A 24 -9.25 -10.08 3.05
C ILE A 24 -10.50 -9.89 3.90
N ASP A 25 -10.41 -10.25 5.15
CA ASP A 25 -11.49 -10.09 6.09
C ASP A 25 -11.81 -8.61 6.25
N LYS A 26 -13.10 -8.26 6.26
CA LYS A 26 -13.51 -6.87 6.38
C LYS A 26 -13.05 -6.24 7.69
N ILE A 27 -13.02 -7.01 8.75
CA ILE A 27 -12.57 -6.53 10.05
C ILE A 27 -11.07 -6.25 9.99
N GLU A 28 -10.30 -7.15 9.39
CA GLU A 28 -8.87 -6.96 9.23
C GLU A 28 -8.55 -5.75 8.37
N LEU A 29 -9.32 -5.56 7.29
CA LEU A 29 -9.13 -4.41 6.42
C LEU A 29 -9.43 -3.12 7.17
N ALA A 30 -10.54 -3.09 7.91
CA ALA A 30 -10.90 -1.91 8.69
C ALA A 30 -9.83 -1.59 9.71
N HIS A 31 -9.27 -2.61 10.35
CA HIS A 31 -8.21 -2.44 11.33
C HIS A 31 -6.94 -1.87 10.68
N ALA A 32 -6.59 -2.40 9.50
CA ALA A 32 -5.43 -1.91 8.75
C ALA A 32 -5.62 -0.44 8.37
N MET A 33 -6.82 -0.07 7.95
CA MET A 33 -7.12 1.31 7.57
C MET A 33 -7.06 2.24 8.77
N GLU A 34 -7.50 1.79 9.93
CA GLU A 34 -7.38 2.57 11.16
C GLU A 34 -5.91 2.83 11.50
N ARG A 35 -5.07 1.81 11.37
CA ARG A 35 -3.65 1.96 11.62
C ARG A 35 -2.99 2.91 10.63
N HIS A 36 -3.41 2.85 9.37
CA HIS A 36 -2.93 3.76 8.35
C HIS A 36 -3.28 5.20 8.72
N LYS A 37 -4.51 5.42 9.13
CA LYS A 37 -4.99 6.74 9.53
C LYS A 37 -4.24 7.25 10.75
N ALA A 38 -3.95 6.37 11.69
CA ALA A 38 -3.23 6.71 12.91
C ALA A 38 -1.73 6.87 12.71
N GLY A 39 -1.21 6.48 11.53
CA GLY A 39 0.22 6.58 11.24
C GLY A 39 1.05 5.42 11.77
N THR A 40 0.42 4.37 12.28
CA THR A 40 1.14 3.21 12.82
C THR A 40 1.42 2.15 11.76
N ALA A 41 0.83 2.29 10.58
CA ALA A 41 1.10 1.42 9.45
C ALA A 41 0.85 2.20 8.16
N ARG A 42 1.38 1.68 7.05
CA ARG A 42 1.12 2.23 5.72
C ARG A 42 0.47 1.16 4.88
N VAL A 43 -0.71 1.44 4.38
CA VAL A 43 -1.41 0.56 3.46
C VAL A 43 -1.14 1.05 2.04
N ILE A 44 -0.51 0.22 1.22
CA ILE A 44 -0.10 0.60 -0.13
C ILE A 44 -0.80 -0.32 -1.13
N PRO A 45 -1.80 0.18 -1.85
CA PRO A 45 -2.42 -0.62 -2.91
C PRO A 45 -1.54 -0.61 -4.16
N ILE A 46 -1.36 -1.79 -4.73
CA ILE A 46 -0.63 -1.96 -5.98
C ILE A 46 -1.65 -2.39 -7.01
N ILE A 47 -1.92 -1.52 -7.97
CA ILE A 47 -2.96 -1.75 -8.96
C ILE A 47 -2.41 -2.62 -10.08
N LEU A 48 -2.74 -3.90 -10.04
CA LEU A 48 -2.26 -4.83 -11.05
C LEU A 48 -3.11 -4.79 -12.32
N LYS A 49 -4.42 -4.67 -12.16
CA LYS A 49 -5.37 -4.63 -13.27
C LYS A 49 -6.36 -3.50 -13.04
N PRO A 50 -7.01 -3.00 -14.10
CA PRO A 50 -7.96 -1.91 -13.96
C PRO A 50 -9.10 -2.25 -13.01
N VAL A 51 -9.35 -1.36 -12.06
CA VAL A 51 -10.48 -1.46 -11.14
C VAL A 51 -11.05 -0.07 -10.96
N ASP A 52 -12.34 -0.01 -10.61
CA ASP A 52 -12.99 1.26 -10.27
C ASP A 52 -12.69 1.55 -8.81
N MET A 53 -11.93 2.60 -8.56
CA MET A 53 -11.53 2.96 -7.21
C MET A 53 -12.47 3.96 -6.55
N GLN A 54 -13.36 4.58 -7.31
CA GLN A 54 -14.27 5.57 -6.76
C GLN A 54 -15.26 4.90 -5.80
N GLY A 55 -15.46 5.55 -4.67
CA GLY A 55 -16.39 5.03 -3.67
C GLY A 55 -15.87 3.86 -2.87
N THR A 56 -14.60 3.49 -3.07
CA THR A 56 -13.98 2.39 -2.31
C THR A 56 -12.93 2.96 -1.36
N PHE A 57 -12.45 2.09 -0.47
CA PHE A 57 -11.38 2.49 0.46
C PHE A 57 -10.11 2.92 -0.28
N LEU A 58 -9.93 2.47 -1.54
CA LEU A 58 -8.74 2.79 -2.32
C LEU A 58 -8.64 4.27 -2.66
N SER A 59 -9.76 4.98 -2.73
CA SER A 59 -9.77 6.38 -3.11
C SER A 59 -9.02 7.27 -2.11
N ASN A 60 -8.83 6.80 -0.89
CA ASN A 60 -8.14 7.56 0.15
C ASN A 60 -6.69 7.15 0.32
N LEU A 61 -6.20 6.24 -0.51
CA LEU A 61 -4.84 5.72 -0.42
C LEU A 61 -4.04 6.14 -1.64
N GLN A 62 -2.74 6.26 -1.43
CA GLN A 62 -1.84 6.52 -2.54
C GLN A 62 -1.44 5.19 -3.16
N ALA A 63 -1.94 4.94 -4.34
CA ALA A 63 -1.72 3.68 -5.04
C ALA A 63 -0.45 3.71 -5.89
N LEU A 64 0.07 2.54 -6.17
CA LEU A 64 1.20 2.34 -7.06
C LEU A 64 0.76 1.45 -8.21
N PRO A 65 1.37 1.50 -9.37
CA PRO A 65 2.44 2.42 -9.78
C PRO A 65 1.94 3.86 -9.93
N LYS A 66 2.79 4.71 -10.47
CA LYS A 66 2.54 6.13 -10.63
C LYS A 66 1.15 6.40 -11.22
N ASP A 67 0.45 7.36 -10.64
CA ASP A 67 -0.90 7.80 -11.05
C ASP A 67 -1.92 6.67 -10.98
N ALA A 68 -1.64 5.63 -10.19
CA ALA A 68 -2.48 4.43 -10.08
C ALA A 68 -2.74 3.77 -11.42
N LYS A 69 -1.81 3.92 -12.37
CA LYS A 69 -1.93 3.29 -13.68
C LYS A 69 -1.70 1.79 -13.54
N PRO A 70 -2.69 0.96 -13.84
CA PRO A 70 -2.55 -0.49 -13.64
C PRO A 70 -1.33 -1.07 -14.31
N VAL A 71 -0.66 -2.00 -13.63
CA VAL A 71 0.55 -2.61 -14.15
C VAL A 71 0.35 -3.15 -15.55
N THR A 72 -0.79 -3.79 -15.80
CA THR A 72 -1.07 -4.38 -17.11
C THR A 72 -1.24 -3.36 -18.22
N GLN A 73 -1.40 -2.09 -17.89
CA GLN A 73 -1.56 -1.03 -18.90
C GLN A 73 -0.26 -0.31 -19.23
N TRP A 74 0.82 -0.68 -18.58
CA TRP A 74 2.13 -0.15 -18.90
C TRP A 74 2.68 -0.85 -20.14
N ASP A 75 3.39 -0.11 -20.98
CA ASP A 75 3.99 -0.68 -22.17
C ASP A 75 5.07 -1.70 -21.82
N ASP A 76 5.79 -1.45 -20.75
CA ASP A 76 6.88 -2.30 -20.29
C ASP A 76 6.58 -2.72 -18.84
N LEU A 77 6.37 -4.01 -18.63
CA LEU A 77 6.07 -4.53 -17.30
C LEU A 77 7.25 -4.33 -16.33
N ASP A 78 8.46 -4.42 -16.84
CA ASP A 78 9.63 -4.22 -16.00
C ASP A 78 9.67 -2.78 -15.46
N GLU A 79 9.32 -1.81 -16.29
CA GLU A 79 9.23 -0.43 -15.84
C GLU A 79 8.14 -0.25 -14.79
N ALA A 80 7.00 -0.92 -15.00
CA ALA A 80 5.91 -0.86 -14.04
C ALA A 80 6.37 -1.38 -12.67
N PHE A 81 7.05 -2.52 -12.65
CA PHE A 81 7.51 -3.10 -11.40
C PHE A 81 8.61 -2.26 -10.75
N ILE A 82 9.50 -1.67 -11.53
CA ILE A 82 10.51 -0.76 -10.99
C ILE A 82 9.82 0.44 -10.35
N ASN A 83 8.78 0.95 -10.98
CA ASN A 83 8.03 2.07 -10.43
C ASN A 83 7.39 1.69 -9.09
N VAL A 84 6.82 0.48 -9.00
CA VAL A 84 6.25 -0.02 -7.76
C VAL A 84 7.32 -0.13 -6.68
N VAL A 85 8.46 -0.74 -7.01
CA VAL A 85 9.55 -0.93 -6.05
C VAL A 85 10.04 0.43 -5.54
N ASN A 86 10.22 1.39 -6.43
CA ASN A 86 10.66 2.72 -6.04
C ASN A 86 9.64 3.40 -5.13
N GLY A 87 8.36 3.20 -5.40
CA GLY A 87 7.31 3.74 -4.54
C GLY A 87 7.34 3.13 -3.15
N ILE A 88 7.51 1.82 -3.07
CA ILE A 88 7.62 1.13 -1.78
C ILE A 88 8.87 1.62 -1.05
N ARG A 89 9.97 1.76 -1.77
CA ARG A 89 11.23 2.21 -1.19
C ARG A 89 11.09 3.60 -0.58
N ARG A 90 10.36 4.50 -1.24
CA ARG A 90 10.13 5.84 -0.69
C ARG A 90 9.37 5.77 0.63
N VAL A 91 8.40 4.87 0.74
CA VAL A 91 7.66 4.69 1.99
C VAL A 91 8.56 4.12 3.08
N VAL A 92 9.36 3.12 2.73
CA VAL A 92 10.31 2.53 3.68
C VAL A 92 11.30 3.58 4.16
N ASP A 93 11.84 4.37 3.25
CA ASP A 93 12.79 5.43 3.61
C ASP A 93 12.15 6.45 4.54
N SER A 94 10.89 6.79 4.28
CA SER A 94 10.16 7.73 5.14
C SER A 94 10.02 7.18 6.55
N LEU A 95 9.66 5.92 6.69
CA LEU A 95 9.51 5.30 8.00
C LEU A 95 10.86 5.15 8.71
N THR A 96 11.88 4.76 7.96
CA THR A 96 13.23 4.62 8.51
C THR A 96 13.78 5.98 8.95
N LYS A 97 13.51 7.00 8.15
CA LYS A 97 13.95 8.35 8.47
C LYS A 97 13.33 8.84 9.78
N ASP A 98 12.06 8.56 9.98
CA ASP A 98 11.41 8.93 11.23
C ASP A 98 12.04 8.20 12.40
N SER A 99 12.34 6.92 12.23
CA SER A 99 13.01 6.13 13.24
C SER A 99 14.41 6.64 13.53
N LEU A 100 15.15 6.99 12.48
CA LEU A 100 16.50 7.53 12.63
C LEU A 100 16.51 8.87 13.33
N THR A 101 15.52 9.72 13.02
CA THR A 101 15.40 11.00 13.67
C THR A 101 15.18 10.81 15.16
N THR A 102 14.33 9.85 15.51
CA THR A 102 14.08 9.52 16.90
C THR A 102 15.35 9.00 17.58
N SER A 103 16.08 8.14 16.90
CA SER A 103 17.34 7.59 17.41
C SER A 103 18.40 8.67 17.58
N SER A 104 18.46 9.59 16.62
CA SER A 104 19.45 10.67 16.68
C SER A 104 19.24 11.56 17.89
N THR A 105 17.99 11.82 18.25
CA THR A 105 17.70 12.65 19.43
C THR A 105 18.10 11.96 20.71
N SER A 106 18.18 10.63 20.71
CA SER A 106 18.55 9.90 21.91
C SER A 106 20.05 9.81 22.09
N GLU A 107 20.79 10.11 21.05
CA GLU A 107 22.24 10.13 21.11
C GLU A 107 22.75 11.47 21.64
#